data_a8840049188e7955d3c71f17661e09c1
#
_entry.id   a8840049188e7955d3c71f17661e09c1
#
_cell.length_a   1.000
_cell.length_b   1.000
_cell.length_c   1.000
_cell.angle_alpha   90.00
_cell.angle_beta   90.00
_cell.angle_gamma   90.00
#
_symmetry.space_group_name_H-M   'P 1'
#
loop_
_entity.id
_entity.type
_entity.pdbx_description
1 polymer ?
#
loop_
_entity_poly.entity_id
_entity_poly.type
_entity_poly.pdbx_seq_one_letter_code
_entity_poly.pdbx_strand_id
1 'polypeptide(L)'
;MTPVIHVIDEVQVSKNVEIAIGEGAQGVFLINHDFGVEPFLPIIRSTRRAFPYLWFGVNFLAVTGKDAFPTLGRLSAEGCIVDAYWADDACIDELRASDDQKDAEAITRARDVSGWTGLYFGGTAFKKQREVAPGDYGRSATIAADYMDVVTTSGVATGLEAETSKISTFRSAVGDRPLALASGITPENAQVYGDVDCFLVATGINVEGDFYNIDPGRLRQLLAVTRQLGGGRNHAS
;
A
#
# COMPACT_ATOMS: atom_id res chain seq x y z
N MET A 1 -4.07 6.01 7.89
CA MET A 1 -3.28 6.50 6.73
C MET A 1 -1.82 6.17 6.94
N THR A 2 -1.14 5.74 5.88
CA THR A 2 0.28 5.38 5.90
C THR A 2 1.02 6.21 4.85
N PRO A 3 1.97 7.08 5.25
CA PRO A 3 2.85 7.79 4.33
C PRO A 3 3.64 6.81 3.45
N VAL A 4 3.80 7.14 2.18
CA VAL A 4 4.64 6.39 1.24
C VAL A 4 5.85 7.24 0.89
N ILE A 5 7.04 6.73 1.17
CA ILE A 5 8.32 7.39 0.92
C ILE A 5 8.91 6.83 -0.38
N HIS A 6 9.05 7.69 -1.39
CA HIS A 6 9.82 7.37 -2.59
C HIS A 6 11.29 7.42 -2.24
N VAL A 7 11.98 6.30 -2.35
CA VAL A 7 13.32 6.13 -1.80
C VAL A 7 14.40 6.59 -2.77
N ILE A 8 15.34 7.40 -2.28
CA ILE A 8 16.58 7.74 -2.96
C ILE A 8 17.76 7.01 -2.29
N ASP A 9 17.94 7.24 -0.97
CA ASP A 9 19.02 6.71 -0.17
C ASP A 9 18.64 6.61 1.32
N GLU A 10 19.54 6.08 2.14
CA GLU A 10 19.33 5.88 3.58
C GLU A 10 19.13 7.21 4.34
N VAL A 11 19.80 8.28 3.95
CA VAL A 11 19.73 9.59 4.61
C VAL A 11 18.37 10.24 4.38
N GLN A 12 17.91 10.22 3.12
CA GLN A 12 16.59 10.73 2.76
C GLN A 12 15.48 9.94 3.42
N VAL A 13 15.56 8.59 3.45
CA VAL A 13 14.58 7.74 4.14
C VAL A 13 14.52 8.07 5.63
N SER A 14 15.67 8.12 6.32
CA SER A 14 15.70 8.44 7.75
C SER A 14 15.05 9.77 8.07
N LYS A 15 15.36 10.83 7.28
CA LYS A 15 14.74 12.14 7.43
C LYS A 15 13.21 12.10 7.27
N ASN A 16 12.71 11.42 6.23
CA ASN A 16 11.27 11.33 6.01
C ASN A 16 10.56 10.46 7.06
N VAL A 17 11.20 9.41 7.55
CA VAL A 17 10.67 8.60 8.67
C VAL A 17 10.58 9.43 9.94
N GLU A 18 11.62 10.22 10.28
CA GLU A 18 11.60 11.13 11.44
C GLU A 18 10.46 12.15 11.34
N ILE A 19 10.26 12.74 10.15
CA ILE A 19 9.12 13.64 9.90
C ILE A 19 7.80 12.88 10.10
N ALA A 20 7.64 11.69 9.53
CA ALA A 20 6.42 10.93 9.64
C ALA A 20 6.07 10.58 11.09
N ILE A 21 7.04 10.10 11.87
CA ILE A 21 6.86 9.78 13.30
C ILE A 21 6.58 11.06 14.08
N GLY A 22 7.33 12.15 13.84
CA GLY A 22 7.16 13.44 14.52
C GLY A 22 5.77 14.04 14.34
N GLU A 23 5.13 13.83 13.19
CA GLU A 23 3.75 14.26 12.92
C GLU A 23 2.69 13.26 13.43
N GLY A 24 3.13 12.10 13.95
CA GLY A 24 2.27 11.09 14.57
C GLY A 24 1.72 10.04 13.60
N ALA A 25 2.41 9.77 12.49
CA ALA A 25 2.16 8.57 11.70
C ALA A 25 2.63 7.33 12.49
N GLN A 26 1.87 6.24 12.39
CA GLN A 26 2.16 4.99 13.10
C GLN A 26 3.12 4.07 12.33
N GLY A 27 3.36 4.38 11.06
CA GLY A 27 4.22 3.62 10.18
C GLY A 27 4.33 4.26 8.81
N VAL A 28 5.14 3.67 7.93
CA VAL A 28 5.38 4.15 6.57
C VAL A 28 5.44 2.98 5.58
N PHE A 29 5.25 3.26 4.28
CA PHE A 29 5.71 2.40 3.20
C PHE A 29 6.93 3.01 2.51
N LEU A 30 7.88 2.17 2.15
CA LEU A 30 9.04 2.54 1.33
C LEU A 30 8.86 1.95 -0.08
N ILE A 31 9.07 2.76 -1.12
CA ILE A 31 8.97 2.31 -2.51
C ILE A 31 10.17 2.79 -3.33
N ASN A 32 10.77 1.87 -4.10
CA ASN A 32 11.86 2.18 -5.02
C ASN A 32 11.31 2.54 -6.41
N HIS A 33 11.74 3.68 -6.95
CA HIS A 33 11.39 4.12 -8.32
C HIS A 33 12.59 4.11 -9.26
N ASP A 34 13.77 4.45 -8.75
CA ASP A 34 14.94 4.76 -9.58
C ASP A 34 15.96 3.62 -9.64
N PHE A 35 15.70 2.54 -8.91
CA PHE A 35 16.59 1.36 -8.84
C PHE A 35 15.80 0.09 -8.54
N GLY A 36 16.43 -1.07 -8.79
CA GLY A 36 15.80 -2.38 -8.57
C GLY A 36 15.79 -2.82 -7.11
N VAL A 37 15.39 -4.08 -6.89
CA VAL A 37 15.24 -4.67 -5.55
C VAL A 37 16.60 -4.76 -4.82
N GLU A 38 17.65 -5.26 -5.47
CA GLU A 38 18.94 -5.49 -4.79
C GLU A 38 19.56 -4.24 -4.17
N PRO A 39 19.64 -3.07 -4.86
CA PRO A 39 20.08 -1.83 -4.23
C PRO A 39 19.15 -1.31 -3.11
N PHE A 40 17.89 -1.74 -3.06
CA PHE A 40 16.96 -1.36 -2.02
C PHE A 40 17.18 -2.12 -0.71
N LEU A 41 17.67 -3.36 -0.76
CA LEU A 41 17.82 -4.20 0.43
C LEU A 41 18.71 -3.60 1.52
N PRO A 42 19.88 -2.98 1.21
CA PRO A 42 20.68 -2.27 2.21
C PRO A 42 19.89 -1.17 2.93
N ILE A 43 19.10 -0.39 2.19
CA ILE A 43 18.28 0.70 2.74
C ILE A 43 17.20 0.16 3.68
N ILE A 44 16.53 -0.93 3.32
CA ILE A 44 15.55 -1.62 4.18
C ILE A 44 16.21 -2.07 5.49
N ARG A 45 17.39 -2.71 5.41
CA ARG A 45 18.15 -3.14 6.60
C ARG A 45 18.59 -1.97 7.48
N SER A 46 19.05 -0.89 6.87
CA SER A 46 19.43 0.35 7.56
C SER A 46 18.24 0.98 8.26
N THR A 47 17.08 1.06 7.58
CA THR A 47 15.84 1.58 8.16
C THR A 47 15.42 0.76 9.38
N ARG A 48 15.41 -0.58 9.31
CA ARG A 48 15.07 -1.43 10.46
C ARG A 48 16.02 -1.26 11.63
N ARG A 49 17.33 -1.11 11.36
CA ARG A 49 18.33 -0.86 12.43
C ARG A 49 18.14 0.51 13.09
N ALA A 50 17.87 1.55 12.31
CA ALA A 50 17.68 2.91 12.81
C ALA A 50 16.35 3.05 13.58
N PHE A 51 15.30 2.35 13.14
CA PHE A 51 13.95 2.44 13.67
C PHE A 51 13.40 1.05 14.03
N PRO A 52 13.90 0.39 15.09
CA PRO A 52 13.61 -1.02 15.38
C PRO A 52 12.14 -1.30 15.70
N TYR A 53 11.38 -0.31 16.16
CA TYR A 53 9.96 -0.43 16.53
C TYR A 53 9.01 0.19 15.54
N LEU A 54 9.52 0.76 14.45
CA LEU A 54 8.70 1.33 13.40
C LEU A 54 7.94 0.21 12.67
N TRP A 55 6.63 0.34 12.55
CA TRP A 55 5.90 -0.45 11.57
C TRP A 55 6.21 0.09 10.18
N PHE A 56 6.79 -0.71 9.30
CA PHE A 56 6.97 -0.31 7.92
C PHE A 56 6.76 -1.44 6.93
N GLY A 57 6.13 -1.08 5.82
CA GLY A 57 6.00 -1.93 4.65
C GLY A 57 6.94 -1.51 3.53
N VAL A 58 7.06 -2.36 2.53
CA VAL A 58 7.79 -2.06 1.29
C VAL A 58 6.94 -2.34 0.07
N ASN A 59 7.19 -1.60 -1.00
CA ASN A 59 6.76 -1.91 -2.36
C ASN A 59 8.02 -2.03 -3.22
N PHE A 60 8.24 -3.20 -3.79
CA PHE A 60 9.22 -3.38 -4.87
C PHE A 60 8.50 -3.05 -6.17
N LEU A 61 8.72 -1.85 -6.71
CA LEU A 61 7.99 -1.35 -7.87
C LEU A 61 7.98 -2.37 -9.02
N ALA A 62 6.80 -2.65 -9.54
CA ALA A 62 6.54 -3.62 -10.61
C ALA A 62 6.91 -5.09 -10.29
N VAL A 63 7.11 -5.43 -9.01
CA VAL A 63 7.36 -6.82 -8.58
C VAL A 63 6.11 -7.38 -7.93
N THR A 64 5.67 -8.55 -8.39
CA THR A 64 4.54 -9.26 -7.77
C THR A 64 4.96 -9.98 -6.50
N GLY A 65 3.99 -10.39 -5.68
CA GLY A 65 4.26 -11.17 -4.47
C GLY A 65 5.05 -12.45 -4.71
N LYS A 66 4.91 -13.06 -5.90
CA LYS A 66 5.61 -14.30 -6.27
C LYS A 66 7.14 -14.17 -6.15
N ASP A 67 7.68 -13.03 -6.59
CA ASP A 67 9.13 -12.77 -6.56
C ASP A 67 9.56 -12.00 -5.31
N ALA A 68 8.65 -11.26 -4.70
CA ALA A 68 8.92 -10.48 -3.49
C ALA A 68 8.98 -11.33 -2.22
N PHE A 69 8.04 -12.27 -2.02
CA PHE A 69 7.96 -13.03 -0.76
C PHE A 69 9.21 -13.85 -0.44
N PRO A 70 9.89 -14.52 -1.41
CA PRO A 70 11.18 -15.16 -1.11
C PRO A 70 12.24 -14.20 -0.57
N THR A 71 12.26 -12.96 -1.07
CA THR A 71 13.18 -11.92 -0.60
C THR A 71 12.81 -11.45 0.80
N LEU A 72 11.52 -11.24 1.08
CA LEU A 72 11.02 -10.86 2.41
C LEU A 72 11.25 -11.95 3.45
N GLY A 73 11.09 -13.23 3.06
CA GLY A 73 11.43 -14.38 3.91
C GLY A 73 12.92 -14.40 4.28
N ARG A 74 13.83 -14.13 3.32
CA ARG A 74 15.27 -14.00 3.62
C ARG A 74 15.56 -12.86 4.59
N LEU A 75 14.97 -11.68 4.38
CA LEU A 75 15.11 -10.54 5.29
C LEU A 75 14.64 -10.91 6.71
N SER A 76 13.51 -11.59 6.82
CA SER A 76 12.98 -12.06 8.12
C SER A 76 13.92 -13.03 8.80
N ALA A 77 14.49 -13.99 8.06
CA ALA A 77 15.48 -14.94 8.59
C ALA A 77 16.77 -14.26 9.08
N GLU A 78 17.12 -13.11 8.51
CA GLU A 78 18.22 -12.25 8.94
C GLU A 78 17.87 -11.36 10.15
N GLY A 79 16.63 -11.41 10.67
CA GLY A 79 16.13 -10.54 11.72
C GLY A 79 15.69 -9.14 11.24
N CYS A 80 15.67 -8.91 9.93
CA CYS A 80 15.17 -7.67 9.33
C CYS A 80 13.67 -7.82 9.02
N ILE A 81 12.83 -7.52 9.99
CA ILE A 81 11.38 -7.66 9.86
C ILE A 81 10.82 -6.52 8.99
N VAL A 82 10.10 -6.90 7.94
CA VAL A 82 9.26 -6.02 7.12
C VAL A 82 7.80 -6.36 7.44
N ASP A 83 7.03 -5.40 7.93
CA ASP A 83 5.71 -5.63 8.51
C ASP A 83 4.62 -5.78 7.45
N ALA A 84 4.83 -5.21 6.25
CA ALA A 84 3.89 -5.33 5.14
C ALA A 84 4.60 -5.33 3.79
N TYR A 85 3.98 -5.99 2.82
CA TYR A 85 4.33 -5.89 1.41
C TYR A 85 3.15 -5.36 0.61
N TRP A 86 3.40 -4.34 -0.21
CA TRP A 86 2.42 -3.83 -1.15
C TRP A 86 2.87 -4.13 -2.58
N ALA A 87 2.07 -4.90 -3.32
CA ALA A 87 2.21 -5.08 -4.75
C ALA A 87 1.14 -4.28 -5.50
N ASP A 88 1.52 -3.57 -6.56
CA ASP A 88 0.59 -2.87 -7.43
C ASP A 88 -0.31 -3.84 -8.21
N ASP A 89 0.18 -5.07 -8.46
CA ASP A 89 -0.54 -6.13 -9.12
C ASP A 89 -0.49 -7.43 -8.30
N ALA A 90 -1.66 -7.88 -7.87
CA ALA A 90 -1.85 -9.17 -7.20
C ALA A 90 -2.23 -10.29 -8.19
N CYS A 91 -2.19 -10.01 -9.49
CA CYS A 91 -2.50 -10.94 -10.57
C CYS A 91 -3.91 -11.54 -10.51
N ILE A 92 -4.88 -10.75 -10.05
CA ILE A 92 -6.29 -11.14 -10.08
C ILE A 92 -6.83 -11.06 -11.51
N ASP A 93 -7.48 -12.13 -11.95
CA ASP A 93 -8.16 -12.20 -13.26
C ASP A 93 -9.67 -12.36 -13.06
N GLU A 94 -10.39 -11.25 -13.13
CA GLU A 94 -11.84 -11.21 -12.95
C GLU A 94 -12.61 -11.90 -14.07
N LEU A 95 -11.95 -12.23 -15.19
CA LEU A 95 -12.58 -12.99 -16.29
C LEU A 95 -12.58 -14.50 -16.02
N ARG A 96 -11.79 -14.97 -15.01
CA ARG A 96 -11.75 -16.37 -14.57
C ARG A 96 -12.65 -16.61 -13.37
N ALA A 97 -12.94 -17.86 -13.10
CA ALA A 97 -13.61 -18.27 -11.86
C ALA A 97 -12.72 -17.96 -10.63
N SER A 98 -13.33 -17.75 -9.47
CA SER A 98 -12.61 -17.45 -8.23
C SER A 98 -11.68 -18.58 -7.78
N ASP A 99 -11.97 -19.81 -8.19
CA ASP A 99 -11.19 -21.01 -7.93
C ASP A 99 -10.20 -21.39 -9.07
N ASP A 100 -10.08 -20.53 -10.10
CA ASP A 100 -9.10 -20.68 -11.21
C ASP A 100 -8.18 -19.44 -11.31
N GLN A 101 -7.59 -19.03 -10.22
CA GLN A 101 -6.70 -17.85 -10.11
C GLN A 101 -5.22 -18.29 -10.02
N LYS A 102 -4.72 -18.91 -11.09
CA LYS A 102 -3.40 -19.58 -11.10
C LYS A 102 -2.23 -18.71 -10.65
N ASP A 103 -2.20 -17.44 -11.04
CA ASP A 103 -1.12 -16.53 -10.70
C ASP A 103 -1.25 -16.03 -9.25
N ALA A 104 -2.45 -15.68 -8.79
CA ALA A 104 -2.70 -15.32 -7.39
C ALA A 104 -2.44 -16.50 -6.45
N GLU A 105 -2.81 -17.73 -6.84
CA GLU A 105 -2.44 -18.96 -6.10
C GLU A 105 -0.91 -19.19 -6.06
N ALA A 106 -0.20 -18.89 -7.15
CA ALA A 106 1.25 -18.97 -7.16
C ALA A 106 1.89 -17.96 -6.20
N ILE A 107 1.31 -16.76 -6.08
CA ILE A 107 1.70 -15.74 -5.10
C ILE A 107 1.46 -16.26 -3.68
N THR A 108 0.29 -16.82 -3.39
CA THR A 108 -0.03 -17.41 -2.08
C THR A 108 0.96 -18.52 -1.71
N ARG A 109 1.23 -19.44 -2.63
CA ARG A 109 2.23 -20.50 -2.39
C ARG A 109 3.63 -19.95 -2.13
N ALA A 110 4.03 -18.89 -2.85
CA ALA A 110 5.33 -18.24 -2.63
C ALA A 110 5.41 -17.59 -1.24
N ARG A 111 4.32 -16.99 -0.77
CA ARG A 111 4.20 -16.44 0.59
C ARG A 111 4.36 -17.54 1.64
N ASP A 112 3.61 -18.62 1.52
CA ASP A 112 3.63 -19.75 2.47
C ASP A 112 5.03 -20.37 2.56
N VAL A 113 5.66 -20.64 1.41
CA VAL A 113 7.01 -21.23 1.36
C VAL A 113 8.07 -20.28 1.92
N SER A 114 7.89 -18.96 1.76
CA SER A 114 8.86 -17.97 2.24
C SER A 114 8.93 -17.87 3.76
N GLY A 115 7.88 -18.27 4.47
CA GLY A 115 7.73 -18.09 5.92
C GLY A 115 7.58 -16.63 6.37
N TRP A 116 7.41 -15.68 5.43
CA TRP A 116 7.14 -14.29 5.78
C TRP A 116 5.70 -14.12 6.28
N THR A 117 5.52 -13.44 7.40
CA THR A 117 4.23 -13.33 8.12
C THR A 117 3.64 -11.92 8.15
N GLY A 118 4.22 -10.95 7.43
CA GLY A 118 3.68 -9.60 7.36
C GLY A 118 2.37 -9.50 6.56
N LEU A 119 1.75 -8.32 6.55
CA LEU A 119 0.50 -8.07 5.83
C LEU A 119 0.73 -7.91 4.33
N TYR A 120 -0.07 -8.58 3.52
CA TYR A 120 -0.07 -8.44 2.07
C TYR A 120 -1.15 -7.46 1.60
N PHE A 121 -0.72 -6.33 1.07
CA PHE A 121 -1.53 -5.34 0.37
C PHE A 121 -1.47 -5.62 -1.12
N GLY A 122 -2.49 -6.25 -1.66
CA GLY A 122 -2.51 -6.64 -3.08
C GLY A 122 -3.34 -5.70 -3.93
N GLY A 123 -2.76 -5.20 -5.02
CA GLY A 123 -3.42 -4.31 -5.97
C GLY A 123 -4.29 -5.07 -6.96
N THR A 124 -5.51 -4.59 -7.19
CA THR A 124 -6.36 -5.00 -8.33
C THR A 124 -7.10 -3.81 -8.90
N ALA A 125 -7.43 -3.85 -10.19
CA ALA A 125 -7.91 -2.68 -10.94
C ALA A 125 -7.05 -1.44 -10.64
N PHE A 126 -5.74 -1.65 -10.62
CA PHE A 126 -4.75 -0.68 -10.16
C PHE A 126 -4.14 0.06 -11.36
N LYS A 127 -3.75 1.33 -11.15
CA LYS A 127 -3.11 2.17 -12.18
C LYS A 127 -1.90 1.47 -12.79
N LYS A 128 -1.67 1.69 -14.09
CA LYS A 128 -0.53 1.14 -14.84
C LYS A 128 -0.46 -0.39 -14.88
N GLN A 129 -1.49 -1.07 -14.42
CA GLN A 129 -1.67 -2.50 -14.55
C GLN A 129 -2.66 -2.82 -15.67
N ARG A 130 -2.99 -4.10 -15.83
CA ARG A 130 -4.04 -4.51 -16.75
C ARG A 130 -5.36 -3.77 -16.44
N GLU A 131 -5.98 -3.21 -17.44
CA GLU A 131 -7.25 -2.52 -17.28
C GLU A 131 -8.36 -3.52 -16.91
N VAL A 132 -9.12 -3.20 -15.88
CA VAL A 132 -10.34 -3.90 -15.47
C VAL A 132 -11.52 -3.01 -15.84
N ALA A 133 -12.49 -3.56 -16.56
CA ALA A 133 -13.68 -2.80 -16.95
C ALA A 133 -14.48 -2.37 -15.72
N PRO A 134 -15.11 -1.18 -15.72
CA PRO A 134 -15.89 -0.70 -14.57
C PRO A 134 -16.98 -1.67 -14.10
N GLY A 135 -17.61 -2.41 -15.03
CA GLY A 135 -18.61 -3.44 -14.71
C GLY A 135 -18.04 -4.64 -13.94
N ASP A 136 -16.73 -4.84 -13.98
CA ASP A 136 -16.03 -5.98 -13.33
C ASP A 136 -15.33 -5.60 -12.04
N TYR A 137 -15.35 -4.32 -11.62
CA TYR A 137 -14.70 -3.88 -10.38
C TYR A 137 -15.14 -4.68 -9.14
N GLY A 138 -16.45 -4.92 -9.00
CA GLY A 138 -17.00 -5.69 -7.88
C GLY A 138 -16.48 -7.13 -7.88
N ARG A 139 -16.49 -7.78 -9.04
CA ARG A 139 -15.99 -9.15 -9.18
C ARG A 139 -14.50 -9.24 -8.89
N SER A 140 -13.71 -8.32 -9.44
CA SER A 140 -12.27 -8.24 -9.18
C SER A 140 -11.96 -8.07 -7.69
N ALA A 141 -12.70 -7.18 -7.01
CA ALA A 141 -12.55 -6.95 -5.57
C ALA A 141 -12.95 -8.16 -4.72
N THR A 142 -14.06 -8.84 -5.08
CA THR A 142 -14.51 -10.05 -4.37
C THR A 142 -13.47 -11.16 -4.46
N ILE A 143 -12.92 -11.43 -5.67
CA ILE A 143 -11.88 -12.45 -5.84
C ILE A 143 -10.61 -12.04 -5.07
N ALA A 144 -10.20 -10.77 -5.18
CA ALA A 144 -9.02 -10.25 -4.50
C ALA A 144 -9.06 -10.49 -2.98
N ALA A 145 -10.23 -10.36 -2.36
CA ALA A 145 -10.40 -10.51 -0.93
C ALA A 145 -10.02 -11.91 -0.38
N ASP A 146 -9.92 -12.93 -1.24
CA ASP A 146 -9.52 -14.28 -0.84
C ASP A 146 -8.00 -14.51 -0.91
N TYR A 147 -7.25 -13.62 -1.57
CA TYR A 147 -5.82 -13.81 -1.85
C TYR A 147 -4.88 -12.83 -1.12
N MET A 148 -5.42 -11.85 -0.40
CA MET A 148 -4.63 -10.83 0.28
C MET A 148 -5.24 -10.39 1.61
N ASP A 149 -4.43 -9.83 2.49
CA ASP A 149 -4.90 -9.33 3.79
C ASP A 149 -5.61 -7.98 3.64
N VAL A 150 -5.16 -7.15 2.70
CA VAL A 150 -5.71 -5.82 2.42
C VAL A 150 -5.89 -5.65 0.92
N VAL A 151 -7.13 -5.55 0.47
CA VAL A 151 -7.43 -5.26 -0.94
C VAL A 151 -7.04 -3.81 -1.23
N THR A 152 -6.19 -3.61 -2.25
CA THR A 152 -5.70 -2.28 -2.60
C THR A 152 -6.13 -1.89 -4.00
N THR A 153 -6.61 -0.67 -4.18
CA THR A 153 -6.93 -0.12 -5.50
C THR A 153 -6.43 1.32 -5.64
N SER A 154 -6.54 1.90 -6.82
CA SER A 154 -6.08 3.27 -7.09
C SER A 154 -7.00 3.99 -8.08
N GLY A 155 -6.79 5.30 -8.26
CA GLY A 155 -7.26 6.03 -9.43
C GLY A 155 -6.57 5.54 -10.71
N VAL A 156 -6.85 6.21 -11.82
CA VAL A 156 -6.36 5.82 -13.16
C VAL A 156 -4.87 6.14 -13.37
N ALA A 157 -4.32 7.10 -12.63
CA ALA A 157 -2.90 7.48 -12.73
C ALA A 157 -2.34 8.01 -11.41
N THR A 158 -1.00 8.12 -11.32
CA THR A 158 -0.32 8.69 -10.16
C THR A 158 -0.72 10.15 -9.96
N GLY A 159 -1.14 10.51 -8.75
CA GLY A 159 -1.58 11.86 -8.40
C GLY A 159 -3.01 12.19 -8.85
N LEU A 160 -3.68 11.34 -9.63
CA LEU A 160 -5.08 11.51 -9.99
C LEU A 160 -5.99 10.80 -8.98
N GLU A 161 -7.11 11.46 -8.68
CA GLU A 161 -8.14 10.96 -7.78
C GLU A 161 -8.81 9.69 -8.34
N ALA A 162 -9.20 8.79 -7.45
CA ALA A 162 -10.04 7.66 -7.81
C ALA A 162 -11.51 8.12 -7.94
N GLU A 163 -12.25 7.53 -8.85
CA GLU A 163 -13.69 7.74 -8.91
C GLU A 163 -14.35 7.17 -7.64
N THR A 164 -15.18 7.97 -6.96
CA THR A 164 -15.88 7.54 -5.76
C THR A 164 -16.80 6.35 -6.01
N SER A 165 -17.41 6.27 -7.20
CA SER A 165 -18.22 5.13 -7.64
C SER A 165 -17.43 3.82 -7.64
N LYS A 166 -16.17 3.85 -8.10
CA LYS A 166 -15.27 2.69 -8.04
C LYS A 166 -15.02 2.26 -6.60
N ILE A 167 -14.72 3.23 -5.71
CA ILE A 167 -14.44 2.93 -4.30
C ILE A 167 -15.68 2.36 -3.59
N SER A 168 -16.85 2.91 -3.81
CA SER A 168 -18.11 2.36 -3.29
C SER A 168 -18.39 0.94 -3.79
N THR A 169 -18.08 0.65 -5.06
CA THR A 169 -18.19 -0.69 -5.63
C THR A 169 -17.23 -1.67 -4.95
N PHE A 170 -15.96 -1.26 -4.76
CA PHE A 170 -14.97 -2.04 -4.03
C PHE A 170 -15.42 -2.31 -2.59
N ARG A 171 -15.84 -1.27 -1.86
CA ARG A 171 -16.33 -1.41 -0.47
C ARG A 171 -17.48 -2.43 -0.38
N SER A 172 -18.46 -2.31 -1.25
CA SER A 172 -19.60 -3.22 -1.27
C SER A 172 -19.18 -4.67 -1.55
N ALA A 173 -18.18 -4.86 -2.41
CA ALA A 173 -17.71 -6.18 -2.82
C ALA A 173 -16.83 -6.88 -1.76
N VAL A 174 -15.96 -6.13 -1.07
CA VAL A 174 -15.06 -6.70 -0.05
C VAL A 174 -15.74 -6.84 1.33
N GLY A 175 -16.89 -6.20 1.54
CA GLY A 175 -17.62 -6.26 2.82
C GLY A 175 -16.78 -5.67 3.96
N ASP A 176 -16.57 -6.43 5.03
CA ASP A 176 -15.80 -6.00 6.21
C ASP A 176 -14.29 -6.20 6.06
N ARG A 177 -13.82 -6.72 4.94
CA ARG A 177 -12.39 -6.90 4.70
C ARG A 177 -11.67 -5.57 4.50
N PRO A 178 -10.41 -5.43 4.92
CA PRO A 178 -9.66 -4.17 4.79
C PRO A 178 -9.51 -3.73 3.32
N LEU A 179 -9.84 -2.47 3.07
CA LEU A 179 -9.71 -1.81 1.77
C LEU A 179 -8.73 -0.65 1.87
N ALA A 180 -7.69 -0.66 1.05
CA ALA A 180 -6.75 0.44 0.92
C ALA A 180 -6.89 1.18 -0.41
N LEU A 181 -6.71 2.49 -0.37
CA LEU A 181 -6.68 3.36 -1.55
C LEU A 181 -5.29 4.00 -1.68
N ALA A 182 -4.66 3.76 -2.81
CA ALA A 182 -3.39 4.37 -3.18
C ALA A 182 -3.58 5.40 -4.31
N SER A 183 -2.79 6.47 -4.28
CA SER A 183 -2.77 7.51 -5.31
C SER A 183 -3.90 8.55 -5.22
N GLY A 184 -3.56 9.79 -5.53
CA GLY A 184 -4.49 10.90 -5.67
C GLY A 184 -5.10 11.46 -4.38
N ILE A 185 -4.68 10.95 -3.22
CA ILE A 185 -5.20 11.40 -1.93
C ILE A 185 -4.40 12.61 -1.43
N THR A 186 -5.13 13.63 -1.04
CA THR A 186 -4.60 14.87 -0.45
C THR A 186 -5.41 15.25 0.80
N PRO A 187 -4.92 16.20 1.63
CA PRO A 187 -5.72 16.71 2.76
C PRO A 187 -7.08 17.25 2.33
N GLU A 188 -7.18 17.79 1.11
CA GLU A 188 -8.37 18.48 0.61
C GLU A 188 -9.46 17.49 0.15
N ASN A 189 -9.08 16.28 -0.33
CA ASN A 189 -10.04 15.32 -0.89
C ASN A 189 -10.26 14.04 -0.06
N ALA A 190 -9.43 13.78 0.94
CA ALA A 190 -9.50 12.51 1.71
C ALA A 190 -10.88 12.24 2.32
N GLN A 191 -11.64 13.30 2.67
CA GLN A 191 -12.96 13.17 3.30
C GLN A 191 -13.99 12.44 2.41
N VAL A 192 -13.87 12.53 1.08
CA VAL A 192 -14.83 11.89 0.17
C VAL A 192 -14.67 10.36 0.10
N TYR A 193 -13.56 9.84 0.65
CA TYR A 193 -13.25 8.41 0.66
C TYR A 193 -13.43 7.78 2.05
N GLY A 194 -14.46 8.17 2.78
CA GLY A 194 -14.75 7.66 4.13
C GLY A 194 -14.91 6.13 4.23
N ASP A 195 -15.19 5.45 3.12
CA ASP A 195 -15.36 4.00 3.07
C ASP A 195 -14.06 3.19 3.01
N VAL A 196 -12.89 3.87 2.93
CA VAL A 196 -11.58 3.23 2.85
C VAL A 196 -10.95 3.10 4.25
N ASP A 197 -10.36 1.94 4.55
CA ASP A 197 -9.73 1.68 5.86
C ASP A 197 -8.31 2.23 5.94
N CYS A 198 -7.59 2.28 4.81
CA CYS A 198 -6.23 2.78 4.75
C CYS A 198 -5.97 3.60 3.48
N PHE A 199 -5.34 4.75 3.64
CA PHE A 199 -4.76 5.53 2.54
C PHE A 199 -3.25 5.30 2.46
N LEU A 200 -2.73 5.00 1.26
CA LEU A 200 -1.30 4.94 0.95
C LEU A 200 -0.94 6.20 0.16
N VAL A 201 -0.26 7.15 0.79
CA VAL A 201 -0.13 8.52 0.27
C VAL A 201 1.32 8.95 0.16
N ALA A 202 1.73 9.36 -1.04
CA ALA A 202 3.01 9.98 -1.34
C ALA A 202 2.84 11.44 -1.78
N THR A 203 2.55 11.69 -3.06
CA THR A 203 2.55 13.03 -3.66
C THR A 203 1.62 14.03 -2.98
N GLY A 204 0.50 13.57 -2.40
CA GLY A 204 -0.43 14.43 -1.67
C GLY A 204 0.10 15.01 -0.35
N ILE A 205 1.20 14.46 0.16
CA ILE A 205 1.87 14.93 1.40
C ILE A 205 3.30 15.38 1.17
N ASN A 206 3.79 15.39 -0.07
CA ASN A 206 5.13 15.83 -0.40
C ASN A 206 5.19 17.36 -0.53
N VAL A 207 6.40 17.88 -0.42
CA VAL A 207 6.72 19.26 -0.77
C VAL A 207 6.32 19.50 -2.22
N GLU A 208 5.73 20.65 -2.51
CA GLU A 208 5.29 20.99 -3.87
C GLU A 208 6.44 20.90 -4.88
N GLY A 209 6.21 20.15 -5.95
CA GLY A 209 7.22 19.88 -6.99
C GLY A 209 8.32 18.89 -6.60
N ASP A 210 8.31 18.37 -5.38
CA ASP A 210 9.28 17.37 -4.91
C ASP A 210 8.62 15.98 -4.82
N PHE A 211 9.20 15.02 -5.52
CA PHE A 211 8.68 13.65 -5.55
C PHE A 211 9.10 12.82 -4.32
N TYR A 212 10.11 13.27 -3.57
CA TYR A 212 10.82 12.44 -2.59
C TYR A 212 10.68 12.90 -1.15
N ASN A 213 10.41 14.17 -0.89
CA ASN A 213 10.43 14.71 0.45
C ASN A 213 9.04 15.07 0.97
N ILE A 214 8.73 14.60 2.18
CA ILE A 214 7.48 14.87 2.87
C ILE A 214 7.45 16.32 3.37
N ASP A 215 6.32 16.99 3.13
CA ASP A 215 5.97 18.25 3.81
C ASP A 215 5.29 17.94 5.15
N PRO A 216 5.89 18.31 6.30
CA PRO A 216 5.31 18.03 7.62
C PRO A 216 3.92 18.66 7.81
N GLY A 217 3.68 19.85 7.23
CA GLY A 217 2.40 20.55 7.35
C GLY A 217 1.28 19.81 6.62
N ARG A 218 1.52 19.39 5.37
CA ARG A 218 0.55 18.61 4.58
C ARG A 218 0.28 17.25 5.23
N LEU A 219 1.34 16.58 5.73
CA LEU A 219 1.18 15.31 6.44
C LEU A 219 0.31 15.47 7.69
N ARG A 220 0.57 16.49 8.52
CA ARG A 220 -0.24 16.81 9.72
C ARG A 220 -1.69 17.04 9.37
N GLN A 221 -1.98 17.82 8.33
CA GLN A 221 -3.33 18.10 7.87
C GLN A 221 -4.05 16.81 7.46
N LEU A 222 -3.42 15.96 6.65
CA LEU A 222 -4.02 14.69 6.22
C LEU A 222 -4.24 13.73 7.40
N LEU A 223 -3.31 13.63 8.34
CA LEU A 223 -3.47 12.84 9.55
C LEU A 223 -4.66 13.31 10.39
N ALA A 224 -4.89 14.62 10.49
CA ALA A 224 -6.05 15.16 11.19
C ALA A 224 -7.36 14.74 10.52
N VAL A 225 -7.46 14.84 9.19
CA VAL A 225 -8.62 14.38 8.42
C VAL A 225 -8.89 12.90 8.63
N THR A 226 -7.85 12.06 8.52
CA THR A 226 -8.02 10.60 8.63
C THR A 226 -8.40 10.14 10.05
N ARG A 227 -7.97 10.85 11.10
CA ARG A 227 -8.40 10.58 12.47
C ARG A 227 -9.91 10.88 12.65
N GLN A 228 -10.43 11.93 12.03
CA GLN A 228 -11.86 12.24 12.06
C GLN A 228 -12.68 11.16 11.35
N LEU A 229 -12.22 10.66 10.19
CA LEU A 229 -12.87 9.56 9.48
C LEU A 229 -12.90 8.26 10.30
N GLY A 230 -11.80 7.92 10.98
CA GLY A 230 -11.72 6.73 11.84
C GLY A 230 -12.58 6.83 13.11
N GLY A 231 -12.69 8.03 13.71
CA GLY A 231 -13.52 8.26 14.89
C GLY A 231 -15.02 8.11 14.63
N GLY A 232 -15.49 8.42 13.42
CA GLY A 232 -16.88 8.28 13.01
C GLY A 232 -17.38 6.84 12.91
N ARG A 233 -16.52 5.88 12.62
CA ARG A 233 -16.89 4.47 12.48
C ARG A 233 -17.11 3.74 13.81
N ASN A 234 -16.48 4.19 14.89
CA ASN A 234 -16.61 3.58 16.22
C ASN A 234 -17.95 3.93 16.94
N HIS A 235 -18.80 4.77 16.35
CA HIS A 235 -20.10 5.16 16.91
C HIS A 235 -21.31 4.57 16.18
N ALA A 236 -21.10 3.70 15.18
CA ALA A 236 -22.16 3.10 14.36
C ALA A 236 -22.33 1.57 14.60
N SER A 237 -21.84 1.05 15.71
CA SER A 237 -22.01 -0.37 16.13
C SER A 237 -22.94 -0.51 17.32
#